data_f190fdb355b4a7c9ead69365ed84d2b1
#
_entry.id   f190fdb355b4a7c9ead69365ed84d2b1
#
_cell.length_a   1.000
_cell.length_b   1.000
_cell.length_c   1.000
_cell.angle_alpha   90.00
_cell.angle_beta   90.00
_cell.angle_gamma   90.00
#
_symmetry.space_group_name_H-M   'P 1'
#
loop_
_entity.id
_entity.type
_entity.pdbx_description
1 polymer ?
#
loop_
_entity_poly.entity_id
_entity_poly.type
_entity_poly.pdbx_seq_one_letter_code
_entity_poly.pdbx_strand_id
1 'polypeptide(L)'
;MSETGQDRQRASKRLLAMKLKQAEKEARRKAIRNRAPFKGLQIRPTASLFDDSEKREPGEDNWAGYGFDLHPHVTFPSMAVLAVFILLALLFKEHAARIFEVALEFITRMSGWFLILAVNIFVLAAAGFAMHRFGRIRIGGKEAQPEFSTPAWYAMLLSAGMGIGLMFWSVGEPIYHYASPSPMFEGMEGFTPAAAQAAMSVTFFHWGLHPWGIYALVGLGLAYFAYNRKLPLTIRSIFYPLLGDRIYGFWGNLIDVLSVLATLTGLATSLGLGVKQINAGLFFLFGWDISVTTQMVLIAVITAAATLSVVAGLDSGVKRLSELNMGLAAVFMLFVLFAGPTVFILGGFTQSLGHYLSKLPEMSLWAERSGPATGRGTGRYSTGPGGFPGLRSWGCSSRAFPRAARCGNSSSA
;
A
#
# COMPACT_ATOMS: atom_id res chain seq x y z
N MET A 1 -5.15 -80.27 -12.89
CA MET A 1 -4.20 -79.19 -13.08
C MET A 1 -4.56 -78.37 -14.35
N SER A 2 -5.82 -77.96 -14.54
CA SER A 2 -6.25 -77.15 -15.71
C SER A 2 -6.91 -75.81 -15.37
N GLU A 3 -7.14 -75.54 -14.11
CA GLU A 3 -7.79 -74.25 -13.68
C GLU A 3 -6.84 -73.02 -13.65
N THR A 4 -5.56 -73.20 -13.45
CA THR A 4 -4.57 -72.10 -13.32
C THR A 4 -4.26 -71.39 -14.64
N GLY A 5 -4.48 -72.02 -15.81
CA GLY A 5 -4.25 -71.40 -17.11
C GLY A 5 -5.33 -70.44 -17.55
N GLN A 6 -6.60 -70.78 -17.26
CA GLN A 6 -7.74 -69.97 -17.64
C GLN A 6 -7.84 -68.68 -16.73
N ASP A 7 -7.47 -68.77 -15.47
CA ASP A 7 -7.49 -67.61 -14.57
C ASP A 7 -6.38 -66.59 -14.91
N ARG A 8 -5.22 -67.04 -15.30
CA ARG A 8 -4.15 -66.15 -15.81
C ARG A 8 -4.58 -65.46 -17.10
N GLN A 9 -5.26 -66.15 -18.00
CA GLN A 9 -5.74 -65.55 -19.24
C GLN A 9 -6.89 -64.57 -19.00
N ARG A 10 -7.78 -64.81 -18.04
CA ARG A 10 -8.83 -63.90 -17.60
C ARG A 10 -8.23 -62.64 -16.91
N ALA A 11 -7.21 -62.79 -16.06
CA ALA A 11 -6.53 -61.69 -15.40
C ALA A 11 -5.80 -60.80 -16.40
N SER A 12 -5.11 -61.41 -17.38
CA SER A 12 -4.43 -60.68 -18.47
C SER A 12 -5.40 -59.87 -19.35
N LYS A 13 -6.57 -60.49 -19.71
CA LYS A 13 -7.61 -59.76 -20.46
C LYS A 13 -8.23 -58.59 -19.65
N ARG A 14 -8.44 -58.77 -18.32
CA ARG A 14 -8.92 -57.68 -17.45
C ARG A 14 -7.89 -56.56 -17.36
N LEU A 15 -6.62 -56.86 -17.20
CA LEU A 15 -5.53 -55.85 -17.16
C LEU A 15 -5.43 -55.09 -18.47
N LEU A 16 -5.53 -55.75 -19.61
CA LEU A 16 -5.55 -55.12 -20.92
C LEU A 16 -6.78 -54.21 -21.11
N ALA A 17 -7.95 -54.66 -20.70
CA ALA A 17 -9.17 -53.86 -20.76
C ALA A 17 -9.10 -52.61 -19.86
N MET A 18 -8.46 -52.71 -18.68
CA MET A 18 -8.22 -51.58 -17.80
C MET A 18 -7.26 -50.59 -18.43
N LYS A 19 -6.15 -51.05 -19.03
CA LYS A 19 -5.18 -50.18 -19.73
C LYS A 19 -5.83 -49.49 -20.93
N LEU A 20 -6.65 -50.19 -21.71
CA LEU A 20 -7.36 -49.56 -22.84
C LEU A 20 -8.36 -48.50 -22.37
N LYS A 21 -9.14 -48.75 -21.30
CA LYS A 21 -10.02 -47.72 -20.72
C LYS A 21 -9.28 -46.52 -20.16
N GLN A 22 -8.11 -46.74 -19.60
CA GLN A 22 -7.25 -45.65 -19.10
C GLN A 22 -6.68 -44.81 -20.23
N ALA A 23 -6.19 -45.42 -21.29
CA ALA A 23 -5.71 -44.75 -22.52
C ALA A 23 -6.84 -43.99 -23.22
N GLU A 24 -8.05 -44.56 -23.31
CA GLU A 24 -9.22 -43.90 -23.88
C GLU A 24 -9.66 -42.68 -23.05
N LYS A 25 -9.62 -42.80 -21.72
CA LYS A 25 -9.90 -41.69 -20.80
C LYS A 25 -8.87 -40.57 -20.91
N GLU A 26 -7.60 -40.91 -21.11
CA GLU A 26 -6.51 -39.92 -21.34
C GLU A 26 -6.63 -39.26 -22.71
N ALA A 27 -6.94 -40.04 -23.75
CA ALA A 27 -7.16 -39.50 -25.11
C ALA A 27 -8.38 -38.55 -25.13
N ARG A 28 -9.46 -38.91 -24.41
CA ARG A 28 -10.63 -38.03 -24.27
C ARG A 28 -10.32 -36.76 -23.48
N ARG A 29 -9.54 -36.85 -22.41
CA ARG A 29 -9.04 -35.66 -21.66
C ARG A 29 -8.16 -34.79 -22.53
N LYS A 30 -7.28 -35.38 -23.36
CA LYS A 30 -6.42 -34.66 -24.29
C LYS A 30 -7.23 -33.97 -25.41
N ALA A 31 -8.27 -34.65 -25.91
CA ALA A 31 -9.18 -34.10 -26.93
C ALA A 31 -10.03 -32.94 -26.36
N ILE A 32 -10.52 -33.06 -25.11
CA ILE A 32 -11.25 -31.96 -24.43
C ILE A 32 -10.31 -30.78 -24.15
N ARG A 33 -9.08 -31.03 -23.74
CA ARG A 33 -8.06 -30.00 -23.50
C ARG A 33 -7.68 -29.24 -24.78
N ASN A 34 -7.73 -29.90 -25.94
CA ASN A 34 -7.39 -29.32 -27.23
C ASN A 34 -8.57 -28.65 -27.94
N ARG A 35 -9.80 -28.78 -27.42
CA ARG A 35 -10.96 -28.01 -27.90
C ARG A 35 -11.01 -26.67 -27.19
N ALA A 36 -10.37 -25.66 -27.77
CA ALA A 36 -10.55 -24.28 -27.34
C ALA A 36 -11.97 -23.82 -27.70
N PRO A 37 -12.79 -23.29 -26.77
CA PRO A 37 -14.16 -22.88 -27.04
C PRO A 37 -14.28 -21.62 -27.90
N PHE A 38 -13.20 -20.89 -28.15
CA PHE A 38 -13.18 -19.70 -28.99
C PHE A 38 -11.93 -19.64 -29.85
N LYS A 39 -12.10 -19.63 -31.18
CA LYS A 39 -11.04 -19.26 -32.13
C LYS A 39 -10.74 -17.77 -31.93
N GLY A 40 -9.71 -17.45 -31.16
CA GLY A 40 -9.28 -16.06 -30.94
C GLY A 40 -8.69 -15.80 -29.56
N LEU A 41 -9.18 -16.43 -28.51
CA LEU A 41 -8.63 -16.31 -27.16
C LEU A 41 -7.91 -17.62 -26.79
N GLN A 42 -6.71 -17.81 -27.27
CA GLN A 42 -5.83 -18.85 -26.74
C GLN A 42 -5.37 -18.40 -25.35
N ILE A 43 -6.16 -18.72 -24.31
CA ILE A 43 -5.65 -18.70 -22.94
C ILE A 43 -4.61 -19.82 -22.89
N ARG A 44 -3.36 -19.46 -23.07
CA ARG A 44 -2.26 -20.40 -22.87
C ARG A 44 -2.37 -20.97 -21.47
N PRO A 45 -2.23 -22.28 -21.26
CA PRO A 45 -2.15 -22.84 -19.92
C PRO A 45 -1.08 -22.11 -19.13
N THR A 46 -1.33 -21.84 -17.86
CA THR A 46 -0.43 -21.07 -16.98
C THR A 46 1.02 -21.59 -16.98
N ALA A 47 1.21 -22.88 -17.27
CA ALA A 47 2.54 -23.48 -17.42
C ALA A 47 3.29 -23.04 -18.70
N SER A 48 2.58 -22.63 -19.76
CA SER A 48 3.18 -22.15 -21.00
C SER A 48 3.38 -20.64 -21.05
N LEU A 49 2.81 -19.90 -20.07
CA LEU A 49 3.08 -18.47 -19.87
C LEU A 49 4.47 -18.23 -19.27
N PHE A 50 5.06 -19.25 -18.71
CA PHE A 50 6.37 -19.23 -18.07
C PHE A 50 7.24 -20.32 -18.71
N ASP A 51 7.44 -20.23 -20.02
CA ASP A 51 8.34 -21.11 -20.72
C ASP A 51 9.76 -20.82 -20.22
N ASP A 52 10.43 -21.84 -19.66
CA ASP A 52 11.76 -21.77 -19.04
C ASP A 52 12.90 -21.49 -20.06
N SER A 53 12.58 -21.03 -21.26
CA SER A 53 13.53 -20.86 -22.36
C SER A 53 14.53 -19.73 -22.15
N GLU A 54 14.24 -18.75 -21.27
CA GLU A 54 15.21 -17.74 -20.85
C GLU A 54 15.26 -17.66 -19.32
N LYS A 55 16.10 -18.51 -18.72
CA LYS A 55 16.45 -18.41 -17.30
C LYS A 55 17.41 -17.25 -17.10
N ARG A 56 16.87 -16.04 -17.00
CA ARG A 56 17.63 -14.88 -16.54
C ARG A 56 17.71 -14.91 -15.03
N GLU A 57 18.91 -14.81 -14.48
CA GLU A 57 19.08 -14.66 -13.05
C GLU A 57 18.79 -13.21 -12.63
N PRO A 58 18.13 -12.98 -11.48
CA PRO A 58 17.95 -11.62 -10.96
C PRO A 58 19.30 -10.93 -10.75
N GLY A 59 19.50 -9.77 -11.39
CA GLY A 59 20.74 -9.02 -11.31
C GLY A 59 21.72 -9.25 -12.46
N GLU A 60 21.42 -10.11 -13.42
CA GLU A 60 22.30 -10.37 -14.58
C GLU A 60 22.62 -9.09 -15.38
N ASP A 61 21.66 -8.17 -15.50
CA ASP A 61 21.83 -6.89 -16.19
C ASP A 61 22.38 -5.77 -15.26
N ASN A 62 22.81 -6.10 -14.04
CA ASN A 62 23.32 -5.12 -13.10
C ASN A 62 24.78 -4.79 -13.39
N TRP A 63 25.12 -3.54 -13.16
CA TRP A 63 26.50 -3.09 -13.08
C TRP A 63 27.00 -3.25 -11.66
N ALA A 64 27.96 -4.15 -11.46
CA ALA A 64 28.61 -4.36 -10.17
C ALA A 64 30.04 -3.81 -10.22
N GLY A 65 30.36 -2.83 -9.35
CA GLY A 65 31.68 -2.24 -9.25
C GLY A 65 31.78 -1.23 -8.11
N TYR A 66 32.97 -1.08 -7.56
CA TYR A 66 33.25 -0.14 -6.44
C TYR A 66 32.34 -0.31 -5.23
N GLY A 67 31.83 -1.50 -4.97
CA GLY A 67 30.89 -1.79 -3.87
C GLY A 67 29.43 -1.47 -4.20
N PHE A 68 29.11 -1.07 -5.41
CA PHE A 68 27.74 -0.84 -5.88
C PHE A 68 27.28 -2.02 -6.75
N ASP A 69 26.02 -2.37 -6.61
CA ASP A 69 25.29 -3.31 -7.46
C ASP A 69 24.00 -2.61 -7.91
N LEU A 70 24.01 -2.07 -9.13
CA LEU A 70 23.00 -1.16 -9.62
C LEU A 70 22.44 -1.64 -10.97
N HIS A 71 21.12 -1.53 -11.14
CA HIS A 71 20.48 -1.71 -12.44
C HIS A 71 20.53 -0.38 -13.22
N PRO A 72 21.44 -0.20 -14.22
CA PRO A 72 21.73 1.11 -14.80
C PRO A 72 20.51 1.79 -15.41
N HIS A 73 19.68 1.01 -16.14
CA HIS A 73 18.51 1.50 -16.86
C HIS A 73 17.34 1.92 -15.95
N VAL A 74 17.41 1.60 -14.66
CA VAL A 74 16.43 2.06 -13.66
C VAL A 74 17.04 3.12 -12.76
N THR A 75 18.23 2.85 -12.23
CA THR A 75 18.85 3.72 -11.22
C THR A 75 19.18 5.11 -11.79
N PHE A 76 19.87 5.19 -12.93
CA PHE A 76 20.26 6.50 -13.47
C PHE A 76 19.07 7.34 -13.95
N PRO A 77 18.07 6.82 -14.68
CA PRO A 77 16.89 7.60 -15.01
C PRO A 77 16.11 8.07 -13.77
N SER A 78 15.94 7.20 -12.76
CA SER A 78 15.27 7.58 -11.53
C SER A 78 15.99 8.70 -10.78
N MET A 79 17.32 8.61 -10.66
CA MET A 79 18.16 9.66 -10.05
C MET A 79 18.11 10.96 -10.85
N ALA A 80 18.17 10.89 -12.17
CA ALA A 80 18.12 12.07 -13.02
C ALA A 80 16.77 12.80 -12.88
N VAL A 81 15.65 12.06 -12.97
CA VAL A 81 14.32 12.64 -12.80
C VAL A 81 14.17 13.26 -11.42
N LEU A 82 14.61 12.55 -10.37
CA LEU A 82 14.52 13.05 -8.99
C LEU A 82 15.41 14.30 -8.79
N ALA A 83 16.62 14.31 -9.31
CA ALA A 83 17.54 15.44 -9.22
C ALA A 83 16.97 16.69 -9.93
N VAL A 84 16.45 16.52 -11.15
CA VAL A 84 15.78 17.60 -11.88
C VAL A 84 14.56 18.10 -11.12
N PHE A 85 13.75 17.18 -10.60
CA PHE A 85 12.58 17.52 -9.78
C PHE A 85 12.96 18.36 -8.55
N ILE A 86 13.95 17.91 -7.77
CA ILE A 86 14.42 18.62 -6.58
C ILE A 86 14.98 20.00 -6.96
N LEU A 87 15.80 20.07 -8.01
CA LEU A 87 16.38 21.32 -8.48
C LEU A 87 15.30 22.34 -8.89
N LEU A 88 14.33 21.91 -9.67
CA LEU A 88 13.20 22.75 -10.08
C LEU A 88 12.33 23.16 -8.89
N ALA A 89 12.06 22.27 -7.95
CA ALA A 89 11.30 22.58 -6.75
C ALA A 89 12.01 23.60 -5.83
N LEU A 90 13.34 23.56 -5.77
CA LEU A 90 14.13 24.51 -4.99
C LEU A 90 14.24 25.88 -5.68
N LEU A 91 14.48 25.90 -7.00
CA LEU A 91 14.66 27.13 -7.77
C LEU A 91 13.34 27.87 -8.02
N PHE A 92 12.25 27.12 -8.20
CA PHE A 92 10.95 27.66 -8.61
C PHE A 92 9.83 27.19 -7.68
N LYS A 93 10.00 27.36 -6.38
CA LYS A 93 9.13 26.83 -5.32
C LYS A 93 7.64 27.11 -5.55
N GLU A 94 7.28 28.35 -5.90
CA GLU A 94 5.88 28.73 -6.10
C GLU A 94 5.30 28.14 -7.39
N HIS A 95 6.07 28.10 -8.47
CA HIS A 95 5.66 27.50 -9.72
C HIS A 95 5.53 25.99 -9.59
N ALA A 96 6.44 25.31 -8.89
CA ALA A 96 6.37 23.89 -8.60
C ALA A 96 5.11 23.56 -7.81
N ALA A 97 4.81 24.30 -6.74
CA ALA A 97 3.59 24.11 -5.95
C ALA A 97 2.32 24.24 -6.82
N ARG A 98 2.25 25.23 -7.70
CA ARG A 98 1.12 25.42 -8.61
C ARG A 98 0.99 24.30 -9.65
N ILE A 99 2.13 23.85 -10.21
CA ILE A 99 2.13 22.71 -11.16
C ILE A 99 1.59 21.44 -10.48
N PHE A 100 2.02 21.15 -9.25
CA PHE A 100 1.52 20.00 -8.51
C PHE A 100 0.03 20.12 -8.20
N GLU A 101 -0.42 21.30 -7.83
CA GLU A 101 -1.84 21.56 -7.57
C GLU A 101 -2.68 21.30 -8.82
N VAL A 102 -2.28 21.84 -9.96
CA VAL A 102 -2.98 21.64 -11.25
C VAL A 102 -2.90 20.17 -11.68
N ALA A 103 -1.74 19.52 -11.54
CA ALA A 103 -1.58 18.12 -11.88
C ALA A 103 -2.45 17.22 -11.00
N LEU A 104 -2.52 17.47 -9.69
CA LEU A 104 -3.37 16.74 -8.76
C LEU A 104 -4.84 16.91 -9.12
N GLU A 105 -5.28 18.15 -9.39
CA GLU A 105 -6.64 18.44 -9.80
C GLU A 105 -6.99 17.73 -11.11
N PHE A 106 -6.11 17.76 -12.09
CA PHE A 106 -6.30 17.08 -13.36
C PHE A 106 -6.43 15.56 -13.18
N ILE A 107 -5.51 14.94 -12.41
CA ILE A 107 -5.51 13.50 -12.17
C ILE A 107 -6.78 13.08 -11.41
N THR A 108 -7.15 13.78 -10.34
CA THR A 108 -8.34 13.44 -9.55
C THR A 108 -9.62 13.61 -10.36
N ARG A 109 -9.72 14.66 -11.16
CA ARG A 109 -10.89 14.92 -12.02
C ARG A 109 -11.03 13.88 -13.13
N MET A 110 -9.92 13.52 -13.79
CA MET A 110 -9.96 12.62 -14.95
C MET A 110 -9.97 11.14 -14.54
N SER A 111 -9.25 10.79 -13.48
CA SER A 111 -9.01 9.40 -13.11
C SER A 111 -9.66 9.00 -11.77
N GLY A 112 -10.32 9.91 -11.05
CA GLY A 112 -10.89 9.64 -9.72
C GLY A 112 -11.83 8.44 -9.72
N TRP A 113 -12.75 8.37 -10.68
CA TRP A 113 -13.68 7.24 -10.84
C TRP A 113 -12.95 5.91 -11.06
N PHE A 114 -11.89 5.92 -11.87
CA PHE A 114 -11.07 4.74 -12.15
C PHE A 114 -10.30 4.28 -10.90
N LEU A 115 -9.70 5.21 -10.16
CA LEU A 115 -8.98 4.91 -8.92
C LEU A 115 -9.91 4.30 -7.87
N ILE A 116 -11.11 4.87 -7.70
CA ILE A 116 -12.13 4.33 -6.80
C ILE A 116 -12.48 2.89 -7.18
N LEU A 117 -12.81 2.64 -8.43
CA LEU A 117 -13.14 1.29 -8.90
C LEU A 117 -11.96 0.32 -8.76
N ALA A 118 -10.75 0.75 -9.11
CA ALA A 118 -9.55 -0.07 -8.99
C ALA A 118 -9.29 -0.50 -7.55
N VAL A 119 -9.40 0.40 -6.58
CA VAL A 119 -9.20 0.08 -5.16
C VAL A 119 -10.27 -0.88 -4.65
N ASN A 120 -11.54 -0.69 -5.04
CA ASN A 120 -12.60 -1.64 -4.69
C ASN A 120 -12.34 -3.03 -5.28
N ILE A 121 -11.90 -3.11 -6.54
CA ILE A 121 -11.50 -4.37 -7.17
C ILE A 121 -10.35 -5.01 -6.38
N PHE A 122 -9.38 -4.23 -5.91
CA PHE A 122 -8.27 -4.75 -5.11
C PHE A 122 -8.73 -5.33 -3.78
N VAL A 123 -9.64 -4.67 -3.07
CA VAL A 123 -10.22 -5.17 -1.82
C VAL A 123 -10.96 -6.48 -2.07
N LEU A 124 -11.82 -6.52 -3.09
CA LEU A 124 -12.58 -7.73 -3.46
C LEU A 124 -11.67 -8.87 -3.91
N ALA A 125 -10.62 -8.56 -4.68
CA ALA A 125 -9.63 -9.55 -5.11
C ALA A 125 -8.84 -10.11 -3.93
N ALA A 126 -8.38 -9.27 -3.00
CA ALA A 126 -7.67 -9.70 -1.79
C ALA A 126 -8.56 -10.60 -0.93
N ALA A 127 -9.82 -10.23 -0.70
CA ALA A 127 -10.80 -11.04 0.01
C ALA A 127 -11.09 -12.36 -0.73
N GLY A 128 -11.25 -12.30 -2.06
CA GLY A 128 -11.47 -13.47 -2.90
C GLY A 128 -10.29 -14.44 -2.85
N PHE A 129 -9.05 -13.98 -2.92
CA PHE A 129 -7.87 -14.84 -2.78
C PHE A 129 -7.78 -15.46 -1.40
N ALA A 130 -8.10 -14.73 -0.33
CA ALA A 130 -8.08 -15.24 1.03
C ALA A 130 -9.11 -16.36 1.24
N MET A 131 -10.32 -16.24 0.69
CA MET A 131 -11.42 -17.18 0.85
C MET A 131 -11.35 -18.36 -0.13
N HIS A 132 -10.70 -18.20 -1.27
CA HIS A 132 -10.63 -19.23 -2.31
C HIS A 132 -9.47 -20.20 -2.05
N ARG A 133 -9.49 -21.37 -2.75
CA ARG A 133 -8.40 -22.36 -2.72
C ARG A 133 -7.00 -21.78 -3.01
N PHE A 134 -6.92 -20.64 -3.66
CA PHE A 134 -5.66 -19.96 -3.94
C PHE A 134 -4.98 -19.43 -2.67
N GLY A 135 -5.73 -19.10 -1.61
CA GLY A 135 -5.16 -18.72 -0.32
C GLY A 135 -4.34 -19.81 0.38
N ARG A 136 -4.41 -21.06 -0.13
CA ARG A 136 -3.63 -22.21 0.39
C ARG A 136 -2.29 -22.40 -0.34
N ILE A 137 -2.00 -21.58 -1.35
CA ILE A 137 -0.72 -21.65 -2.09
C ILE A 137 0.38 -21.17 -1.15
N ARG A 138 1.39 -22.02 -0.92
CA ARG A 138 2.57 -21.63 -0.15
C ARG A 138 3.47 -20.73 -0.99
N ILE A 139 3.85 -19.59 -0.43
CA ILE A 139 4.88 -18.74 -1.01
C ILE A 139 6.24 -19.41 -0.84
N GLY A 140 7.03 -19.45 -1.92
CA GLY A 140 8.31 -20.18 -1.94
C GLY A 140 8.21 -21.65 -2.36
N GLY A 141 6.99 -22.18 -2.60
CA GLY A 141 6.76 -23.55 -3.05
C GLY A 141 6.31 -24.51 -1.95
N LYS A 142 6.11 -25.78 -2.33
CA LYS A 142 5.51 -26.79 -1.43
C LYS A 142 6.37 -27.09 -0.19
N GLU A 143 7.68 -27.06 -0.34
CA GLU A 143 8.65 -27.38 0.72
C GLU A 143 9.08 -26.18 1.54
N ALA A 144 8.56 -24.97 1.22
CA ALA A 144 8.93 -23.75 1.93
C ALA A 144 8.51 -23.81 3.40
N GLN A 145 9.43 -23.46 4.28
CA GLN A 145 9.21 -23.34 5.72
C GLN A 145 9.16 -21.85 6.11
N PRO A 146 8.41 -21.48 7.15
CA PRO A 146 8.41 -20.12 7.66
C PRO A 146 9.83 -19.74 8.15
N GLU A 147 10.34 -18.63 7.65
CA GLU A 147 11.67 -18.10 8.02
C GLU A 147 11.62 -17.35 9.35
N PHE A 148 10.48 -16.71 9.65
CA PHE A 148 10.28 -15.93 10.86
C PHE A 148 9.20 -16.55 11.75
N SER A 149 9.28 -16.30 13.06
CA SER A 149 8.19 -16.60 13.97
C SER A 149 6.95 -15.76 13.64
N THR A 150 5.75 -16.28 13.90
CA THR A 150 4.50 -15.57 13.61
C THR A 150 4.44 -14.17 14.22
N PRO A 151 4.83 -13.93 15.50
CA PRO A 151 4.85 -12.58 16.05
C PRO A 151 5.82 -11.64 15.32
N ALA A 152 7.02 -12.10 14.98
CA ALA A 152 8.01 -11.31 14.25
C ALA A 152 7.51 -10.96 12.84
N TRP A 153 6.88 -11.91 12.17
CA TRP A 153 6.27 -11.69 10.86
C TRP A 153 5.16 -10.63 10.91
N TYR A 154 4.25 -10.71 11.89
CA TYR A 154 3.23 -9.69 12.12
C TYR A 154 3.85 -8.33 12.43
N ALA A 155 4.88 -8.27 13.27
CA ALA A 155 5.56 -7.03 13.63
C ALA A 155 6.18 -6.36 12.39
N MET A 156 6.87 -7.11 11.54
CA MET A 156 7.46 -6.58 10.30
C MET A 156 6.38 -6.11 9.31
N LEU A 157 5.32 -6.89 9.12
CA LEU A 157 4.24 -6.55 8.21
C LEU A 157 3.48 -5.29 8.64
N LEU A 158 3.12 -5.20 9.92
CA LEU A 158 2.45 -4.04 10.49
C LEU A 158 3.36 -2.81 10.54
N SER A 159 4.63 -2.96 10.92
CA SER A 159 5.58 -1.84 10.94
C SER A 159 5.82 -1.25 9.56
N ALA A 160 5.76 -2.06 8.50
CA ALA A 160 5.86 -1.55 7.14
C ALA A 160 4.63 -0.72 6.72
N GLY A 161 3.42 -1.06 7.22
CA GLY A 161 2.19 -0.33 6.95
C GLY A 161 1.89 0.81 7.93
N MET A 162 2.34 0.68 9.18
CA MET A 162 2.14 1.67 10.25
C MET A 162 3.34 2.61 10.35
N GLY A 163 3.45 3.49 9.39
CA GLY A 163 4.50 4.50 9.37
C GLY A 163 4.10 5.81 10.07
N ILE A 164 4.97 6.80 9.90
CA ILE A 164 4.82 8.17 10.41
C ILE A 164 3.48 8.79 9.98
N GLY A 165 3.04 8.50 8.74
CA GLY A 165 1.77 9.01 8.22
C GLY A 165 0.58 8.62 9.10
N LEU A 166 0.49 7.35 9.52
CA LEU A 166 -0.57 6.90 10.41
C LEU A 166 -0.50 7.61 11.77
N MET A 167 0.69 7.72 12.36
CA MET A 167 0.87 8.40 13.65
C MET A 167 0.47 9.89 13.59
N PHE A 168 0.81 10.57 12.50
CA PHE A 168 0.44 11.97 12.30
C PHE A 168 -1.08 12.14 12.10
N TRP A 169 -1.65 11.33 11.20
CA TRP A 169 -3.04 11.45 10.80
C TRP A 169 -4.04 10.80 11.76
N SER A 170 -3.60 9.92 12.65
CA SER A 170 -4.48 9.32 13.67
C SER A 170 -5.15 10.37 14.57
N VAL A 171 -4.51 11.51 14.75
CA VAL A 171 -5.05 12.66 15.51
C VAL A 171 -5.53 13.75 14.54
N GLY A 172 -4.75 14.07 13.53
CA GLY A 172 -5.02 15.18 12.61
C GLY A 172 -6.28 14.99 11.80
N GLU A 173 -6.52 13.79 11.29
CA GLU A 173 -7.65 13.52 10.40
C GLU A 173 -9.01 13.53 11.10
N PRO A 174 -9.20 12.83 12.25
CA PRO A 174 -10.45 12.95 13.00
C PRO A 174 -10.80 14.38 13.39
N ILE A 175 -9.82 15.17 13.84
CA ILE A 175 -10.04 16.57 14.21
C ILE A 175 -10.40 17.42 12.99
N TYR A 176 -9.73 17.19 11.87
CA TYR A 176 -10.02 17.89 10.62
C TYR A 176 -11.45 17.64 10.14
N HIS A 177 -11.87 16.38 10.05
CA HIS A 177 -13.21 16.02 9.61
C HIS A 177 -14.29 16.34 10.65
N TYR A 178 -13.94 16.44 11.92
CA TYR A 178 -14.85 16.95 12.96
C TYR A 178 -15.17 18.43 12.78
N ALA A 179 -14.14 19.22 12.48
CA ALA A 179 -14.29 20.65 12.24
C ALA A 179 -14.88 20.97 10.85
N SER A 180 -14.53 20.17 9.84
CA SER A 180 -14.95 20.34 8.45
C SER A 180 -15.35 18.98 7.88
N PRO A 181 -16.60 18.54 8.06
CA PRO A 181 -17.07 17.25 7.57
C PRO A 181 -16.83 17.06 6.08
N SER A 182 -16.57 15.80 5.71
CA SER A 182 -16.37 15.45 4.31
C SER A 182 -17.63 15.78 3.48
N PRO A 183 -17.50 16.28 2.26
CA PRO A 183 -18.62 16.51 1.33
C PRO A 183 -19.51 15.29 1.10
N MET A 184 -18.99 14.09 1.39
CA MET A 184 -19.76 12.85 1.38
C MET A 184 -20.97 12.88 2.33
N PHE A 185 -20.90 13.67 3.39
CA PHE A 185 -21.98 13.87 4.38
C PHE A 185 -22.61 15.25 4.13
N GLU A 186 -23.40 15.35 3.06
CA GLU A 186 -24.03 16.62 2.65
C GLU A 186 -24.83 17.27 3.78
N GLY A 187 -24.65 18.58 3.98
CA GLY A 187 -25.40 19.37 4.97
C GLY A 187 -24.97 19.14 6.42
N MET A 188 -23.92 18.34 6.66
CA MET A 188 -23.44 18.11 8.05
C MET A 188 -22.63 19.31 8.54
N GLU A 189 -23.08 19.89 9.68
CA GLU A 189 -22.33 20.94 10.35
C GLU A 189 -21.18 20.37 11.19
N GLY A 190 -20.03 21.07 11.17
CA GLY A 190 -18.89 20.73 11.99
C GLY A 190 -19.15 20.92 13.50
N PHE A 191 -18.29 20.36 14.34
CA PHE A 191 -18.34 20.44 15.80
C PHE A 191 -19.62 19.85 16.44
N THR A 192 -20.30 18.94 15.73
CA THR A 192 -21.48 18.23 16.24
C THR A 192 -21.15 16.77 16.57
N PRO A 193 -21.93 16.09 17.43
CA PRO A 193 -21.74 14.66 17.68
C PRO A 193 -21.83 13.80 16.42
N ALA A 194 -22.68 14.17 15.47
CA ALA A 194 -22.78 13.52 14.16
C ALA A 194 -21.50 13.68 13.35
N ALA A 195 -20.93 14.89 13.35
CA ALA A 195 -19.66 15.17 12.69
C ALA A 195 -18.50 14.37 13.33
N ALA A 196 -18.48 14.18 14.64
CA ALA A 196 -17.48 13.36 15.31
C ALA A 196 -17.55 11.88 14.86
N GLN A 197 -18.76 11.34 14.76
CA GLN A 197 -18.97 9.97 14.29
C GLN A 197 -18.60 9.80 12.81
N ALA A 198 -18.97 10.76 11.95
CA ALA A 198 -18.60 10.78 10.55
C ALA A 198 -17.09 10.90 10.38
N ALA A 199 -16.41 11.76 11.14
CA ALA A 199 -14.97 11.95 11.12
C ALA A 199 -14.21 10.65 11.42
N MET A 200 -14.62 9.92 12.46
CA MET A 200 -14.04 8.62 12.78
C MET A 200 -14.27 7.59 11.67
N SER A 201 -15.44 7.60 11.04
CA SER A 201 -15.72 6.68 9.93
C SER A 201 -14.89 6.97 8.69
N VAL A 202 -14.68 8.24 8.35
CA VAL A 202 -13.78 8.64 7.25
C VAL A 202 -12.35 8.22 7.58
N THR A 203 -11.90 8.44 8.81
CA THR A 203 -10.57 8.01 9.24
C THR A 203 -10.42 6.49 9.12
N PHE A 204 -11.41 5.70 9.57
CA PHE A 204 -11.38 4.25 9.40
C PHE A 204 -11.44 3.82 7.92
N PHE A 205 -12.11 4.58 7.06
CA PHE A 205 -12.13 4.33 5.64
C PHE A 205 -10.76 4.56 4.99
N HIS A 206 -10.10 5.66 5.31
CA HIS A 206 -8.80 6.02 4.76
C HIS A 206 -7.65 5.11 5.25
N TRP A 207 -7.76 4.53 6.45
CA TRP A 207 -6.70 3.71 7.07
C TRP A 207 -7.07 2.23 7.24
N GLY A 208 -8.30 1.84 6.85
CA GLY A 208 -8.83 0.49 7.01
C GLY A 208 -8.70 -0.38 5.76
N LEU A 209 -9.83 -0.98 5.35
CA LEU A 209 -9.85 -2.03 4.33
C LEU A 209 -9.25 -1.63 2.99
N HIS A 210 -9.47 -0.41 2.51
CA HIS A 210 -9.06 0.03 1.18
C HIS A 210 -7.54 0.10 1.02
N PRO A 211 -6.78 0.86 1.84
CA PRO A 211 -5.33 0.89 1.74
C PRO A 211 -4.71 -0.48 2.03
N TRP A 212 -5.24 -1.22 2.99
CA TRP A 212 -4.73 -2.57 3.27
C TRP A 212 -5.03 -3.56 2.17
N GLY A 213 -6.13 -3.39 1.43
CA GLY A 213 -6.43 -4.17 0.22
C GLY A 213 -5.39 -3.96 -0.89
N ILE A 214 -5.00 -2.70 -1.14
CA ILE A 214 -3.91 -2.35 -2.07
C ILE A 214 -2.60 -2.98 -1.61
N TYR A 215 -2.24 -2.76 -0.35
CA TYR A 215 -1.00 -3.25 0.25
C TYR A 215 -0.90 -4.78 0.17
N ALA A 216 -1.96 -5.49 0.55
CA ALA A 216 -2.02 -6.94 0.51
C ALA A 216 -1.89 -7.49 -0.91
N LEU A 217 -2.58 -6.90 -1.89
CA LEU A 217 -2.55 -7.37 -3.27
C LEU A 217 -1.19 -7.17 -3.93
N VAL A 218 -0.57 -5.99 -3.73
CA VAL A 218 0.77 -5.69 -4.26
C VAL A 218 1.81 -6.60 -3.58
N GLY A 219 1.76 -6.73 -2.25
CA GLY A 219 2.67 -7.61 -1.51
C GLY A 219 2.53 -9.07 -1.91
N LEU A 220 1.30 -9.57 -2.08
CA LEU A 220 1.04 -10.93 -2.55
C LEU A 220 1.58 -11.14 -3.97
N GLY A 221 1.36 -10.17 -4.86
CA GLY A 221 1.88 -10.22 -6.23
C GLY A 221 3.40 -10.30 -6.25
N LEU A 222 4.08 -9.40 -5.54
CA LEU A 222 5.55 -9.41 -5.42
C LEU A 222 6.05 -10.75 -4.87
N ALA A 223 5.47 -11.22 -3.77
CA ALA A 223 5.87 -12.46 -3.14
C ALA A 223 5.66 -13.68 -4.06
N TYR A 224 4.51 -13.77 -4.72
CA TYR A 224 4.21 -14.88 -5.62
C TYR A 224 5.15 -14.91 -6.83
N PHE A 225 5.33 -13.79 -7.51
CA PHE A 225 6.18 -13.75 -8.71
C PHE A 225 7.66 -13.91 -8.37
N ALA A 226 8.14 -13.35 -7.28
CA ALA A 226 9.53 -13.50 -6.88
C ALA A 226 9.84 -14.91 -6.35
N TYR A 227 9.07 -15.39 -5.37
CA TYR A 227 9.42 -16.64 -4.68
C TYR A 227 8.90 -17.90 -5.39
N ASN A 228 7.71 -17.86 -6.00
CA ASN A 228 7.15 -19.04 -6.66
C ASN A 228 7.52 -19.12 -8.14
N ARG A 229 7.77 -17.98 -8.80
CA ARG A 229 8.09 -17.91 -10.24
C ARG A 229 9.55 -17.56 -10.52
N LYS A 230 10.33 -17.24 -9.46
CA LYS A 230 11.75 -16.91 -9.57
C LYS A 230 12.05 -15.68 -10.44
N LEU A 231 11.08 -14.75 -10.53
CA LEU A 231 11.27 -13.47 -11.20
C LEU A 231 11.93 -12.46 -10.24
N PRO A 232 12.52 -11.37 -10.75
CA PRO A 232 13.09 -10.32 -9.91
C PRO A 232 12.09 -9.80 -8.87
N LEU A 233 12.56 -9.49 -7.66
CA LEU A 233 11.71 -8.91 -6.60
C LEU A 233 11.49 -7.41 -6.87
N THR A 234 10.81 -7.10 -7.94
CA THR A 234 10.48 -5.74 -8.40
C THR A 234 9.05 -5.68 -8.93
N ILE A 235 8.49 -4.49 -8.98
CA ILE A 235 7.09 -4.27 -9.43
C ILE A 235 6.86 -4.75 -10.85
N ARG A 236 7.86 -4.67 -11.74
CA ARG A 236 7.76 -5.16 -13.12
C ARG A 236 7.34 -6.63 -13.20
N SER A 237 7.74 -7.44 -12.23
CA SER A 237 7.46 -8.89 -12.21
C SER A 237 5.97 -9.22 -12.05
N ILE A 238 5.19 -8.36 -11.40
CA ILE A 238 3.73 -8.50 -11.29
C ILE A 238 3.07 -8.42 -12.67
N PHE A 239 3.67 -7.68 -13.59
CA PHE A 239 3.16 -7.50 -14.96
C PHE A 239 3.61 -8.58 -15.94
N TYR A 240 4.38 -9.58 -15.49
CA TYR A 240 4.83 -10.66 -16.35
C TYR A 240 3.70 -11.37 -17.13
N PRO A 241 2.53 -11.66 -16.54
CA PRO A 241 1.41 -12.27 -17.26
C PRO A 241 0.89 -11.44 -18.44
N LEU A 242 1.10 -10.13 -18.42
CA LEU A 242 0.66 -9.18 -19.46
C LEU A 242 1.76 -8.89 -20.47
N LEU A 243 3.00 -8.72 -20.00
CA LEU A 243 4.13 -8.24 -20.79
C LEU A 243 5.07 -9.37 -21.26
N GLY A 244 5.03 -10.54 -20.60
CA GLY A 244 5.99 -11.61 -20.85
C GLY A 244 7.42 -11.10 -20.63
N ASP A 245 8.37 -11.52 -21.50
CA ASP A 245 9.78 -11.14 -21.41
C ASP A 245 10.05 -9.65 -21.65
N ARG A 246 9.05 -8.87 -22.08
CA ARG A 246 9.16 -7.40 -22.20
C ARG A 246 9.36 -6.71 -20.85
N ILE A 247 9.17 -7.42 -19.72
CA ILE A 247 9.53 -6.90 -18.39
C ILE A 247 11.03 -6.65 -18.24
N TYR A 248 11.88 -7.32 -19.01
CA TYR A 248 13.34 -7.10 -19.01
C TYR A 248 13.78 -5.95 -19.92
N GLY A 249 12.86 -5.40 -20.73
CA GLY A 249 13.12 -4.29 -21.65
C GLY A 249 12.61 -2.95 -21.13
N PHE A 250 12.38 -2.04 -22.08
CA PHE A 250 11.91 -0.67 -21.82
C PHE A 250 10.70 -0.58 -20.90
N TRP A 251 9.66 -1.39 -21.14
CA TRP A 251 8.43 -1.33 -20.36
C TRP A 251 8.63 -1.72 -18.90
N GLY A 252 9.43 -2.76 -18.64
CA GLY A 252 9.76 -3.12 -17.26
C GLY A 252 10.61 -2.06 -16.57
N ASN A 253 11.60 -1.50 -17.25
CA ASN A 253 12.41 -0.41 -16.71
C ASN A 253 11.56 0.82 -16.40
N LEU A 254 10.61 1.16 -17.26
CA LEU A 254 9.67 2.28 -17.03
C LEU A 254 8.80 2.03 -15.78
N ILE A 255 8.26 0.82 -15.62
CA ILE A 255 7.46 0.45 -14.45
C ILE A 255 8.29 0.59 -13.17
N ASP A 256 9.53 0.10 -13.17
CA ASP A 256 10.38 0.18 -11.98
C ASP A 256 10.85 1.61 -11.71
N VAL A 257 11.15 2.43 -12.72
CA VAL A 257 11.44 3.87 -12.55
C VAL A 257 10.27 4.59 -11.89
N LEU A 258 9.05 4.38 -12.38
CA LEU A 258 7.85 4.97 -11.78
C LEU A 258 7.64 4.49 -10.34
N SER A 259 7.91 3.22 -10.06
CA SER A 259 7.80 2.64 -8.71
C SER A 259 8.83 3.24 -7.75
N VAL A 260 10.07 3.43 -8.19
CA VAL A 260 11.12 4.08 -7.41
C VAL A 260 10.75 5.54 -7.11
N LEU A 261 10.31 6.30 -8.12
CA LEU A 261 9.89 7.69 -7.93
C LEU A 261 8.70 7.80 -6.96
N ALA A 262 7.68 6.97 -7.12
CA ALA A 262 6.52 6.93 -6.23
C ALA A 262 6.92 6.60 -4.78
N THR A 263 7.82 5.64 -4.58
CA THR A 263 8.31 5.24 -3.26
C THR A 263 9.11 6.35 -2.61
N LEU A 264 10.04 6.98 -3.33
CA LEU A 264 10.89 8.04 -2.79
C LEU A 264 10.09 9.30 -2.47
N THR A 265 9.13 9.70 -3.30
CA THR A 265 8.27 10.86 -3.01
C THR A 265 7.34 10.59 -1.83
N GLY A 266 6.77 9.39 -1.73
CA GLY A 266 5.96 8.96 -0.59
C GLY A 266 6.76 8.95 0.73
N LEU A 267 8.00 8.41 0.68
CA LEU A 267 8.91 8.39 1.83
C LEU A 267 9.29 9.82 2.26
N ALA A 268 9.63 10.70 1.32
CA ALA A 268 9.98 12.09 1.60
C ALA A 268 8.81 12.83 2.26
N THR A 269 7.59 12.64 1.78
CA THR A 269 6.37 13.22 2.37
C THR A 269 6.15 12.74 3.80
N SER A 270 6.20 11.42 4.02
CA SER A 270 6.02 10.82 5.34
C SER A 270 7.09 11.28 6.32
N LEU A 271 8.37 11.28 5.91
CA LEU A 271 9.47 11.75 6.73
C LEU A 271 9.32 13.24 7.09
N GLY A 272 8.92 14.07 6.13
CA GLY A 272 8.69 15.50 6.35
C GLY A 272 7.57 15.77 7.37
N LEU A 273 6.45 15.03 7.32
CA LEU A 273 5.38 15.13 8.30
C LEU A 273 5.83 14.68 9.70
N GLY A 274 6.53 13.53 9.78
CA GLY A 274 7.01 12.99 11.04
C GLY A 274 8.02 13.88 11.72
N VAL A 275 8.93 14.47 10.96
CA VAL A 275 9.93 15.39 11.52
C VAL A 275 9.28 16.66 12.05
N LYS A 276 8.25 17.18 11.39
CA LYS A 276 7.46 18.31 11.92
C LYS A 276 6.78 17.95 13.24
N GLN A 277 6.20 16.75 13.33
CA GLN A 277 5.56 16.26 14.55
C GLN A 277 6.58 16.08 15.69
N ILE A 278 7.74 15.48 15.41
CA ILE A 278 8.80 15.29 16.40
C ILE A 278 9.32 16.68 16.85
N ASN A 279 9.56 17.62 15.93
CA ASN A 279 10.03 18.95 16.29
C ASN A 279 9.03 19.71 17.16
N ALA A 280 7.72 19.62 16.87
CA ALA A 280 6.67 20.17 17.72
C ALA A 280 6.64 19.53 19.12
N GLY A 281 6.84 18.21 19.20
CA GLY A 281 6.98 17.49 20.47
C GLY A 281 8.20 17.93 21.28
N LEU A 282 9.35 18.10 20.63
CA LEU A 282 10.58 18.57 21.27
C LEU A 282 10.45 20.03 21.75
N PHE A 283 9.75 20.87 21.02
CA PHE A 283 9.42 22.21 21.46
C PHE A 283 8.57 22.17 22.73
N PHE A 284 7.54 21.35 22.75
CA PHE A 284 6.63 21.25 23.90
C PHE A 284 7.33 20.70 25.16
N LEU A 285 8.20 19.69 25.00
CA LEU A 285 8.84 19.01 26.13
C LEU A 285 10.10 19.72 26.62
N PHE A 286 10.91 20.28 25.72
CA PHE A 286 12.25 20.76 25.99
C PHE A 286 12.49 22.23 25.61
N GLY A 287 11.49 22.89 24.99
CA GLY A 287 11.62 24.26 24.53
C GLY A 287 12.52 24.43 23.29
N TRP A 288 12.78 23.36 22.54
CA TRP A 288 13.61 23.45 21.34
C TRP A 288 12.88 24.17 20.21
N ASP A 289 13.54 25.12 19.57
CA ASP A 289 12.93 25.91 18.51
C ASP A 289 12.39 25.06 17.35
N ILE A 290 11.19 25.42 16.90
CA ILE A 290 10.62 24.88 15.67
C ILE A 290 11.31 25.57 14.50
N SER A 291 12.38 24.96 14.01
CA SER A 291 13.22 25.53 12.95
C SER A 291 13.51 24.51 11.83
N VAL A 292 13.83 25.03 10.64
CA VAL A 292 14.27 24.21 9.51
C VAL A 292 15.55 23.46 9.86
N THR A 293 16.45 24.07 10.61
CA THR A 293 17.72 23.45 11.03
C THR A 293 17.47 22.24 11.93
N THR A 294 16.60 22.36 12.93
CA THR A 294 16.19 21.23 13.79
C THR A 294 15.59 20.09 12.95
N GLN A 295 14.72 20.44 11.99
CA GLN A 295 14.11 19.44 11.10
C GLN A 295 15.14 18.74 10.21
N MET A 296 16.13 19.46 9.66
CA MET A 296 17.22 18.88 8.88
C MET A 296 18.08 17.91 9.70
N VAL A 297 18.41 18.26 10.93
CA VAL A 297 19.15 17.37 11.84
C VAL A 297 18.34 16.12 12.13
N LEU A 298 17.05 16.26 12.43
CA LEU A 298 16.15 15.12 12.66
C LEU A 298 16.05 14.20 11.43
N ILE A 299 15.94 14.77 10.23
CA ILE A 299 15.95 13.99 8.97
C ILE A 299 17.26 13.20 8.85
N ALA A 300 18.38 13.84 9.09
CA ALA A 300 19.69 13.19 9.00
C ALA A 300 19.82 12.03 10.00
N VAL A 301 19.41 12.23 11.25
CA VAL A 301 19.46 11.22 12.30
C VAL A 301 18.54 10.02 11.97
N ILE A 302 17.29 10.30 11.57
CA ILE A 302 16.32 9.23 11.23
C ILE A 302 16.80 8.45 10.00
N THR A 303 17.30 9.15 8.99
CA THR A 303 17.83 8.52 7.77
C THR A 303 19.06 7.67 8.08
N ALA A 304 19.97 8.14 8.92
CA ALA A 304 21.13 7.39 9.36
C ALA A 304 20.70 6.11 10.12
N ALA A 305 19.75 6.21 11.05
CA ALA A 305 19.22 5.07 11.78
C ALA A 305 18.55 4.03 10.85
N ALA A 306 17.77 4.50 9.89
CA ALA A 306 17.13 3.65 8.89
C ALA A 306 18.18 2.95 8.01
N THR A 307 19.20 3.69 7.56
CA THR A 307 20.29 3.14 6.74
C THR A 307 21.06 2.06 7.52
N LEU A 308 21.42 2.34 8.76
CA LEU A 308 22.09 1.35 9.62
C LEU A 308 21.25 0.09 9.82
N SER A 309 19.92 0.25 9.99
CA SER A 309 18.99 -0.87 10.10
C SER A 309 18.98 -1.73 8.83
N VAL A 310 18.96 -1.12 7.66
CA VAL A 310 18.97 -1.83 6.37
C VAL A 310 20.31 -2.51 6.12
N VAL A 311 21.44 -1.85 6.41
CA VAL A 311 22.78 -2.41 6.26
C VAL A 311 23.00 -3.60 7.21
N ALA A 312 22.42 -3.56 8.41
CA ALA A 312 22.47 -4.67 9.34
C ALA A 312 21.66 -5.90 8.90
N GLY A 313 20.84 -5.77 7.87
CA GLY A 313 20.06 -6.85 7.25
C GLY A 313 18.70 -7.11 7.91
N LEU A 314 17.94 -8.02 7.29
CA LEU A 314 16.56 -8.32 7.69
C LEU A 314 16.45 -8.86 9.10
N ASP A 315 17.31 -9.82 9.46
CA ASP A 315 17.23 -10.53 10.75
C ASP A 315 17.68 -9.69 11.95
N SER A 316 18.73 -8.90 11.78
CA SER A 316 19.34 -8.16 12.88
C SER A 316 18.91 -6.70 12.95
N GLY A 317 18.59 -6.08 11.82
CA GLY A 317 18.19 -4.68 11.73
C GLY A 317 16.68 -4.51 11.66
N VAL A 318 16.10 -4.83 10.50
CA VAL A 318 14.68 -4.55 10.21
C VAL A 318 13.75 -5.28 11.17
N LYS A 319 13.97 -6.57 11.43
CA LYS A 319 13.16 -7.37 12.34
C LYS A 319 13.15 -6.80 13.76
N ARG A 320 14.34 -6.54 14.35
CA ARG A 320 14.44 -6.02 15.72
C ARG A 320 13.81 -4.66 15.87
N LEU A 321 14.01 -3.77 14.89
CA LEU A 321 13.40 -2.45 14.90
C LEU A 321 11.88 -2.54 14.76
N SER A 322 11.36 -3.47 13.96
CA SER A 322 9.94 -3.73 13.80
C SER A 322 9.31 -4.29 15.08
N GLU A 323 9.98 -5.23 15.74
CA GLU A 323 9.54 -5.80 17.03
C GLU A 323 9.51 -4.72 18.12
N LEU A 324 10.54 -3.86 18.18
CA LEU A 324 10.58 -2.72 19.10
C LEU A 324 9.45 -1.73 18.82
N ASN A 325 9.26 -1.34 17.57
CA ASN A 325 8.21 -0.42 17.16
C ASN A 325 6.81 -0.97 17.53
N MET A 326 6.57 -2.25 17.27
CA MET A 326 5.32 -2.90 17.65
C MET A 326 5.11 -2.97 19.16
N GLY A 327 6.18 -3.27 19.91
CA GLY A 327 6.15 -3.25 21.37
C GLY A 327 5.82 -1.88 21.93
N LEU A 328 6.47 -0.83 21.43
CA LEU A 328 6.19 0.55 21.82
C LEU A 328 4.76 0.97 21.45
N ALA A 329 4.28 0.61 20.27
CA ALA A 329 2.91 0.89 19.84
C ALA A 329 1.89 0.21 20.77
N ALA A 330 2.12 -1.06 21.14
CA ALA A 330 1.26 -1.79 22.06
C ALA A 330 1.26 -1.15 23.47
N VAL A 331 2.43 -0.80 24.01
CA VAL A 331 2.54 -0.11 25.31
C VAL A 331 1.82 1.24 25.26
N PHE A 332 2.02 2.03 24.22
CA PHE A 332 1.36 3.31 24.07
C PHE A 332 -0.18 3.15 23.96
N MET A 333 -0.66 2.20 23.18
CA MET A 333 -2.09 1.91 23.05
C MET A 333 -2.70 1.50 24.40
N LEU A 334 -2.04 0.62 25.16
CA LEU A 334 -2.50 0.20 26.48
C LEU A 334 -2.46 1.36 27.48
N PHE A 335 -1.42 2.19 27.43
CA PHE A 335 -1.34 3.40 28.25
C PHE A 335 -2.52 4.32 28.00
N VAL A 336 -2.81 4.65 26.74
CA VAL A 336 -3.96 5.51 26.39
C VAL A 336 -5.28 4.87 26.82
N LEU A 337 -5.42 3.56 26.65
CA LEU A 337 -6.63 2.84 27.03
C LEU A 337 -6.88 2.88 28.54
N PHE A 338 -5.86 2.66 29.37
CA PHE A 338 -6.03 2.56 30.82
C PHE A 338 -5.87 3.89 31.54
N ALA A 339 -5.06 4.83 31.03
CA ALA A 339 -4.91 6.16 31.61
C ALA A 339 -6.04 7.12 31.16
N GLY A 340 -6.71 6.81 30.05
CA GLY A 340 -7.84 7.57 29.52
C GLY A 340 -9.20 7.05 30.03
N PRO A 341 -10.30 7.63 29.52
CA PRO A 341 -11.65 7.17 29.85
C PRO A 341 -11.97 5.86 29.12
N THR A 342 -11.50 4.74 29.63
CA THR A 342 -11.54 3.40 29.01
C THR A 342 -12.90 3.04 28.43
N VAL A 343 -13.99 3.23 29.20
CA VAL A 343 -15.35 2.88 28.75
C VAL A 343 -15.76 3.74 27.55
N PHE A 344 -15.42 5.03 27.56
CA PHE A 344 -15.69 5.93 26.44
C PHE A 344 -14.90 5.53 25.20
N ILE A 345 -13.61 5.18 25.36
CA ILE A 345 -12.75 4.74 24.24
C ILE A 345 -13.30 3.48 23.62
N LEU A 346 -13.64 2.46 24.41
CA LEU A 346 -14.19 1.19 23.91
C LEU A 346 -15.58 1.36 23.30
N GLY A 347 -16.44 2.13 23.92
CA GLY A 347 -17.77 2.47 23.40
C GLY A 347 -17.69 3.25 22.09
N GLY A 348 -16.84 4.27 22.04
CA GLY A 348 -16.58 5.09 20.86
C GLY A 348 -15.99 4.29 19.71
N PHE A 349 -15.06 3.39 19.99
CA PHE A 349 -14.50 2.46 18.99
C PHE A 349 -15.59 1.57 18.41
N THR A 350 -16.39 0.92 19.26
CA THR A 350 -17.47 0.01 18.83
C THR A 350 -18.49 0.75 17.97
N GLN A 351 -18.92 1.93 18.41
CA GLN A 351 -19.88 2.75 17.68
C GLN A 351 -19.32 3.23 16.33
N SER A 352 -18.09 3.71 16.33
CA SER A 352 -17.41 4.17 15.10
C SER A 352 -17.18 3.04 14.10
N LEU A 353 -16.83 1.85 14.58
CA LEU A 353 -16.69 0.66 13.73
C LEU A 353 -18.03 0.27 13.10
N GLY A 354 -19.11 0.25 13.88
CA GLY A 354 -20.46 -0.02 13.39
C GLY A 354 -20.90 0.98 12.33
N HIS A 355 -20.67 2.26 12.55
CA HIS A 355 -21.00 3.32 11.60
C HIS A 355 -20.13 3.21 10.32
N TYR A 356 -18.82 2.96 10.45
CA TYR A 356 -17.94 2.72 9.31
C TYR A 356 -18.42 1.55 8.45
N LEU A 357 -18.72 0.39 9.06
CA LEU A 357 -19.18 -0.79 8.33
C LEU A 357 -20.53 -0.58 7.65
N SER A 358 -21.46 0.14 8.30
CA SER A 358 -22.76 0.46 7.71
C SER A 358 -22.66 1.41 6.53
N LYS A 359 -21.74 2.36 6.58
CA LYS A 359 -21.49 3.36 5.52
C LYS A 359 -20.47 2.92 4.49
N LEU A 360 -19.82 1.78 4.68
CA LEU A 360 -18.72 1.31 3.83
C LEU A 360 -19.09 1.24 2.34
N PRO A 361 -20.25 0.69 1.92
CA PRO A 361 -20.61 0.65 0.49
C PRO A 361 -20.79 2.06 -0.11
N GLU A 362 -21.41 2.98 0.62
CA GLU A 362 -21.62 4.36 0.19
C GLU A 362 -20.27 5.09 0.05
N MET A 363 -19.41 4.99 1.07
CA MET A 363 -18.08 5.60 1.07
C MET A 363 -17.18 5.02 -0.02
N SER A 364 -17.27 3.71 -0.27
CA SER A 364 -16.44 3.01 -1.25
C SER A 364 -16.74 3.40 -2.70
N LEU A 365 -17.97 3.81 -2.98
CA LEU A 365 -18.43 4.17 -4.33
C LEU A 365 -18.68 5.67 -4.48
N TRP A 366 -18.41 6.45 -3.43
CA TRP A 366 -18.61 7.89 -3.47
C TRP A 366 -17.59 8.54 -4.42
N ALA A 367 -18.09 9.20 -5.42
CA ALA A 367 -17.32 10.05 -6.31
C ALA A 367 -17.97 11.44 -6.32
N GLU A 368 -17.20 12.46 -6.04
CA GLU A 368 -17.69 13.83 -6.14
C GLU A 368 -18.12 14.07 -7.59
N ARG A 369 -19.43 14.18 -7.79
CA ARG A 369 -19.96 14.63 -9.08
C ARG A 369 -19.54 16.09 -9.23
N SER A 370 -18.73 16.38 -10.22
CA SER A 370 -18.52 17.75 -10.67
C SER A 370 -19.90 18.29 -11.05
N GLY A 371 -20.50 19.08 -10.16
CA GLY A 371 -21.72 19.81 -10.50
C GLY A 371 -21.49 20.60 -11.80
N PRO A 372 -22.55 20.99 -12.53
CA PRO A 372 -22.38 21.80 -13.71
C PRO A 372 -21.50 22.98 -13.35
N ALA A 373 -20.55 23.33 -14.22
CA ALA A 373 -19.60 24.44 -14.04
C ALA A 373 -20.37 25.78 -13.99
N THR A 374 -21.16 25.96 -12.94
CA THR A 374 -21.68 27.26 -12.56
C THR A 374 -20.53 27.96 -11.87
N GLY A 375 -19.87 28.88 -12.56
CA GLY A 375 -18.67 29.60 -12.22
C GLY A 375 -18.68 30.43 -10.94
N ARG A 376 -19.08 29.85 -9.84
CA ARG A 376 -18.98 30.38 -8.46
C ARG A 376 -18.84 29.22 -7.49
N GLY A 377 -17.85 28.36 -7.72
CA GLY A 377 -17.45 27.34 -6.74
C GLY A 377 -16.15 27.76 -6.09
N THR A 378 -16.17 28.17 -4.85
CA THR A 378 -15.00 28.11 -3.98
C THR A 378 -14.52 26.66 -4.00
N GLY A 379 -13.49 26.37 -4.82
CA GLY A 379 -12.99 25.02 -5.06
C GLY A 379 -12.46 24.36 -3.77
N ARG A 380 -13.30 23.58 -3.14
CA ARG A 380 -12.88 22.57 -2.16
C ARG A 380 -13.06 21.22 -2.82
N TYR A 381 -12.03 20.77 -3.48
CA TYR A 381 -12.00 19.42 -4.03
C TYR A 381 -11.68 18.46 -2.89
N SER A 382 -12.63 17.57 -2.59
CA SER A 382 -12.38 16.37 -1.81
C SER A 382 -11.56 15.42 -2.68
N THR A 383 -10.38 15.13 -2.26
CA THR A 383 -9.56 14.10 -2.89
C THR A 383 -10.11 12.73 -2.49
N GLY A 384 -10.43 11.88 -3.46
CA GLY A 384 -10.81 10.47 -3.26
C GLY A 384 -9.73 9.68 -2.49
N PRO A 385 -9.95 8.39 -2.20
CA PRO A 385 -9.06 7.60 -1.36
C PRO A 385 -7.62 7.62 -1.88
N GLY A 386 -6.75 8.35 -1.20
CA GLY A 386 -5.34 8.58 -1.54
C GLY A 386 -4.94 10.05 -1.74
N GLY A 387 -5.90 10.96 -1.86
CA GLY A 387 -5.63 12.39 -1.92
C GLY A 387 -5.93 13.05 -0.58
N PHE A 388 -4.91 13.33 0.20
CA PHE A 388 -5.04 14.02 1.48
C PHE A 388 -5.46 15.47 1.29
N PRO A 389 -6.67 15.90 1.76
CA PRO A 389 -7.08 17.31 1.73
C PRO A 389 -6.19 18.22 2.57
N GLY A 390 -5.37 17.63 3.44
CA GLY A 390 -4.56 18.35 4.44
C GLY A 390 -3.36 19.12 3.89
N LEU A 391 -2.93 18.90 2.65
CA LEU A 391 -1.78 19.63 2.11
C LEU A 391 -2.08 21.10 1.77
N ARG A 392 -3.35 21.47 1.59
CA ARG A 392 -3.72 22.88 1.30
C ARG A 392 -3.87 23.77 2.52
N SER A 393 -4.24 23.22 3.68
CA SER A 393 -4.57 24.05 4.85
C SER A 393 -3.38 24.35 5.76
N TRP A 394 -2.24 23.73 5.57
CA TRP A 394 -1.03 23.97 6.35
C TRP A 394 -0.07 25.00 5.74
N GLY A 395 -0.41 25.55 4.59
CA GLY A 395 0.15 26.78 4.08
C GLY A 395 -0.44 27.96 4.84
N CYS A 396 0.10 28.22 6.01
CA CYS A 396 0.05 29.49 6.74
C CYS A 396 -1.24 30.32 6.58
N SER A 397 -2.36 29.88 7.18
CA SER A 397 -3.39 30.80 7.60
C SER A 397 -3.29 30.98 9.11
N SER A 398 -2.48 31.95 9.52
CA SER A 398 -2.42 32.48 10.88
C SER A 398 -3.75 33.09 11.38
N ARG A 399 -4.86 32.81 10.69
CA ARG A 399 -6.20 33.35 11.01
C ARG A 399 -7.19 32.34 11.57
N ALA A 400 -6.85 31.07 11.67
CA ALA A 400 -7.81 30.02 12.09
C ALA A 400 -7.65 29.52 13.54
N PHE A 401 -6.74 30.12 14.33
CA PHE A 401 -6.79 29.92 15.78
C PHE A 401 -7.48 31.12 16.41
N PRO A 402 -8.61 30.94 17.11
CA PRO A 402 -9.19 32.01 17.90
C PRO A 402 -8.19 32.47 18.95
N ARG A 403 -8.08 33.76 19.12
CA ARG A 403 -7.34 34.45 20.19
C ARG A 403 -7.87 34.04 21.60
N ALA A 404 -7.56 32.83 22.03
CA ALA A 404 -7.91 32.34 23.37
C ALA A 404 -6.71 32.26 24.33
N ALA A 405 -5.61 32.94 24.01
CA ALA A 405 -4.45 32.98 24.90
C ALA A 405 -3.94 34.43 25.06
N ARG A 406 -4.82 35.35 25.38
CA ARG A 406 -4.46 36.65 25.97
C ARG A 406 -5.50 37.01 27.03
N CYS A 407 -5.46 36.33 28.14
CA CYS A 407 -5.97 36.83 29.42
C CYS A 407 -4.85 36.62 30.43
N GLY A 408 -4.13 37.68 30.68
CA GLY A 408 -3.12 37.69 31.73
C GLY A 408 -2.18 38.86 31.61
N ASN A 409 -2.53 39.93 32.30
CA ASN A 409 -1.81 41.08 32.75
C ASN A 409 -2.08 42.39 31.99
N SER A 410 -3.11 43.06 32.49
CA SER A 410 -3.15 44.52 32.65
C SER A 410 -3.63 44.83 34.06
N SER A 411 -2.72 44.80 35.02
CA SER A 411 -2.90 45.55 36.28
C SER A 411 -1.62 46.38 36.44
N SER A 412 -1.86 47.60 36.62
CA SER A 412 -1.07 48.66 37.21
C SER A 412 -0.62 49.77 36.26
N ALA A 413 -1.16 50.91 36.68
CA ALA A 413 -0.92 52.33 36.51
C ALA A 413 -1.58 52.99 35.32
#